data_949e8c4af8feb8fe13154979d08a5ccb
#
_entry.id   949e8c4af8feb8fe13154979d08a5ccb
#
_cell.length_a   1.000
_cell.length_b   1.000
_cell.length_c   1.000
_cell.angle_alpha   90.00
_cell.angle_beta   90.00
_cell.angle_gamma   90.00
#
_symmetry.space_group_name_H-M   'P 1'
#
loop_
_entity.id
_entity.type
_entity.pdbx_description
1 polymer ?
#
loop_
_entity_poly.entity_id
_entity_poly.type
_entity_poly.pdbx_seq_one_letter_code
_entity_poly.pdbx_strand_id
1 'polypeptide(L)'
;RIVVTLSFVAPVAASFGALAPNFATLVGTQTIARPLGLALDVAVLVIVVEEMPKHARAYGLSLLAMASGLGAGVAVVTLPLADVSDNGWRLVYVVALIWLTVAVRIKRRLTETTRFERARQRTATTSIPATPIGFQRRAFVLVLVVAFLGNIFVATASIFQNRYLKDVREYSATMIALFTLLTVTPSGLGLVLGGRLADDHGRRKVAAFCVPVGAALLAVSFATTSFLMWGSAMLGGVIAATAYPAMAVYRGELFPTKSRTTASFLVTVSALLGGSIGLVVGGSLVDSGWSYGSVMILFASVGIVVAGLVWFFYPETAHRELEELNPQDA
;
A
#
# COMPACT_ATOMS: atom_id res chain seq x y z
N ARG A 1 -22.20 -0.36 1.85
CA ARG A 1 -22.57 -1.79 2.02
C ARG A 1 -21.37 -2.72 1.83
N ILE A 2 -20.57 -2.57 0.76
CA ILE A 2 -19.39 -3.43 0.46
C ILE A 2 -18.40 -3.47 1.64
N VAL A 3 -18.02 -2.32 2.20
CA VAL A 3 -17.10 -2.24 3.35
C VAL A 3 -17.63 -3.02 4.54
N VAL A 4 -18.92 -2.87 4.86
CA VAL A 4 -19.54 -3.60 5.96
C VAL A 4 -19.48 -5.11 5.72
N THR A 5 -19.85 -5.58 4.52
CA THR A 5 -19.80 -7.01 4.18
C THR A 5 -18.37 -7.56 4.28
N LEU A 6 -17.40 -6.87 3.68
CA LEU A 6 -15.99 -7.28 3.70
C LEU A 6 -15.39 -7.24 5.10
N SER A 7 -15.81 -6.30 5.97
CA SER A 7 -15.35 -6.25 7.37
C SER A 7 -15.77 -7.48 8.19
N PHE A 8 -16.83 -8.20 7.77
CA PHE A 8 -17.20 -9.48 8.38
C PHE A 8 -16.56 -10.66 7.65
N VAL A 9 -16.59 -10.66 6.33
CA VAL A 9 -16.18 -11.84 5.53
C VAL A 9 -14.66 -12.01 5.53
N ALA A 10 -13.88 -10.93 5.43
CA ALA A 10 -12.41 -11.02 5.34
C ALA A 10 -11.77 -11.66 6.60
N PRO A 11 -12.06 -11.21 7.84
CA PRO A 11 -11.46 -11.81 9.03
C PRO A 11 -11.95 -13.25 9.26
N VAL A 12 -13.21 -13.59 8.92
CA VAL A 12 -13.71 -14.95 8.97
C VAL A 12 -12.97 -15.83 7.97
N ALA A 13 -12.80 -15.39 6.71
CA ALA A 13 -12.05 -16.12 5.71
C ALA A 13 -10.58 -16.33 6.12
N ALA A 14 -9.95 -15.30 6.72
CA ALA A 14 -8.58 -15.41 7.22
C ALA A 14 -8.47 -16.45 8.36
N SER A 15 -9.47 -16.51 9.27
CA SER A 15 -9.46 -17.42 10.40
C SER A 15 -9.57 -18.90 10.00
N PHE A 16 -10.08 -19.22 8.80
CA PHE A 16 -10.04 -20.60 8.26
C PHE A 16 -8.63 -21.16 8.13
N GLY A 17 -7.59 -20.29 8.08
CA GLY A 17 -6.20 -20.73 8.18
C GLY A 17 -5.91 -21.54 9.45
N ALA A 18 -6.60 -21.26 10.57
CA ALA A 18 -6.46 -22.02 11.81
C ALA A 18 -6.90 -23.49 11.68
N LEU A 19 -7.78 -23.81 10.75
CA LEU A 19 -8.31 -25.15 10.51
C LEU A 19 -7.48 -25.96 9.50
N ALA A 20 -6.45 -25.36 8.90
CA ALA A 20 -5.66 -26.03 7.88
C ALA A 20 -4.91 -27.25 8.45
N PRO A 21 -5.09 -28.46 7.89
CA PRO A 21 -4.39 -29.66 8.33
C PRO A 21 -2.96 -29.73 7.82
N ASN A 22 -2.64 -29.03 6.74
CA ASN A 22 -1.34 -29.01 6.09
C ASN A 22 -1.07 -27.66 5.41
N PHE A 23 0.18 -27.47 4.97
CA PHE A 23 0.64 -26.24 4.33
C PHE A 23 -0.13 -25.90 3.03
N ALA A 24 -0.43 -26.90 2.21
CA ALA A 24 -1.16 -26.68 0.95
C ALA A 24 -2.58 -26.13 1.19
N THR A 25 -3.28 -26.68 2.18
CA THR A 25 -4.62 -26.20 2.60
C THR A 25 -4.53 -24.79 3.18
N LEU A 26 -3.46 -24.50 3.97
CA LEU A 26 -3.22 -23.16 4.50
C LEU A 26 -3.03 -22.16 3.35
N VAL A 27 -2.20 -22.49 2.37
CA VAL A 27 -2.00 -21.64 1.18
C VAL A 27 -3.33 -21.41 0.47
N GLY A 28 -4.14 -22.47 0.27
CA GLY A 28 -5.45 -22.36 -0.37
C GLY A 28 -6.40 -21.41 0.37
N THR A 29 -6.53 -21.55 1.69
CA THR A 29 -7.38 -20.66 2.49
C THR A 29 -6.92 -19.21 2.44
N GLN A 30 -5.60 -18.96 2.52
CA GLN A 30 -5.06 -17.61 2.47
C GLN A 30 -5.14 -16.99 1.06
N THR A 31 -5.07 -17.80 0.00
CA THR A 31 -5.27 -17.34 -1.38
C THR A 31 -6.67 -16.77 -1.59
N ILE A 32 -7.66 -17.28 -0.86
CA ILE A 32 -9.04 -16.75 -0.88
C ILE A 32 -9.19 -15.55 0.07
N ALA A 33 -8.60 -15.60 1.26
CA ALA A 33 -8.78 -14.58 2.28
C ALA A 33 -8.08 -13.25 1.95
N ARG A 34 -6.86 -13.29 1.39
CA ARG A 34 -6.07 -12.09 1.08
C ARG A 34 -6.74 -11.14 0.10
N PRO A 35 -7.32 -11.57 -1.03
CA PRO A 35 -8.05 -10.66 -1.92
C PRO A 35 -9.24 -9.94 -1.25
N LEU A 36 -9.91 -10.59 -0.30
CA LEU A 36 -11.01 -9.97 0.46
C LEU A 36 -10.50 -8.84 1.36
N GLY A 37 -9.36 -9.03 2.01
CA GLY A 37 -8.68 -7.99 2.79
C GLY A 37 -8.24 -6.81 1.92
N LEU A 38 -7.63 -7.09 0.76
CA LEU A 38 -7.24 -6.05 -0.21
C LEU A 38 -8.45 -5.29 -0.77
N ALA A 39 -9.56 -5.97 -1.04
CA ALA A 39 -10.80 -5.33 -1.48
C ALA A 39 -11.36 -4.39 -0.39
N LEU A 40 -11.26 -4.78 0.89
CA LEU A 40 -11.64 -3.92 2.01
C LEU A 40 -10.75 -2.68 2.09
N ASP A 41 -9.42 -2.84 1.99
CA ASP A 41 -8.47 -1.73 2.02
C ASP A 41 -8.74 -0.71 0.90
N VAL A 42 -8.94 -1.19 -0.34
CA VAL A 42 -9.30 -0.34 -1.48
C VAL A 42 -10.64 0.38 -1.26
N ALA A 43 -11.65 -0.32 -0.73
CA ALA A 43 -12.95 0.29 -0.48
C ALA A 43 -12.88 1.38 0.59
N VAL A 44 -12.08 1.19 1.66
CA VAL A 44 -11.86 2.21 2.69
C VAL A 44 -11.07 3.39 2.13
N LEU A 45 -10.04 3.14 1.31
CA LEU A 45 -9.29 4.20 0.63
C LEU A 45 -10.22 5.10 -0.20
N VAL A 46 -11.14 4.51 -0.97
CA VAL A 46 -12.12 5.28 -1.77
C VAL A 46 -13.00 6.14 -0.88
N ILE A 47 -13.51 5.60 0.24
CA ILE A 47 -14.32 6.38 1.19
C ILE A 47 -13.52 7.59 1.72
N VAL A 48 -12.26 7.39 2.10
CA VAL A 48 -11.40 8.49 2.58
C VAL A 48 -11.27 9.58 1.52
N VAL A 49 -11.02 9.22 0.26
CA VAL A 49 -10.91 10.19 -0.84
C VAL A 49 -12.23 10.94 -1.09
N GLU A 50 -13.37 10.25 -0.94
CA GLU A 50 -14.70 10.86 -1.20
C GLU A 50 -15.17 11.78 -0.07
N GLU A 51 -14.92 11.42 1.18
CA GLU A 51 -15.41 12.16 2.35
C GLU A 51 -14.45 13.25 2.82
N MET A 52 -13.14 13.10 2.56
CA MET A 52 -12.16 14.10 2.99
C MET A 52 -12.20 15.35 2.11
N PRO A 53 -12.07 16.56 2.72
CA PRO A 53 -11.98 17.81 1.97
C PRO A 53 -10.71 17.85 1.10
N LYS A 54 -10.76 18.60 0.00
CA LYS A 54 -9.70 18.66 -1.03
C LYS A 54 -8.29 18.97 -0.48
N HIS A 55 -8.21 19.71 0.60
CA HIS A 55 -6.96 20.12 1.25
C HIS A 55 -6.45 19.15 2.32
N ALA A 56 -7.12 18.03 2.54
CA ALA A 56 -6.75 17.05 3.58
C ALA A 56 -6.85 15.59 3.12
N ARG A 57 -7.00 15.32 1.82
CA ARG A 57 -7.15 13.95 1.28
C ARG A 57 -5.87 13.13 1.47
N ALA A 58 -4.71 13.70 1.15
CA ALA A 58 -3.45 13.00 1.33
C ALA A 58 -3.16 12.78 2.82
N TYR A 59 -3.49 13.72 3.68
CA TYR A 59 -3.41 13.55 5.12
C TYR A 59 -4.36 12.44 5.63
N GLY A 60 -5.59 12.37 5.13
CA GLY A 60 -6.52 11.29 5.45
C GLY A 60 -5.98 9.91 5.06
N LEU A 61 -5.37 9.79 3.89
CA LEU A 61 -4.73 8.54 3.45
C LEU A 61 -3.47 8.20 4.24
N SER A 62 -2.74 9.18 4.76
CA SER A 62 -1.62 8.93 5.66
C SER A 62 -2.08 8.30 6.99
N LEU A 63 -3.20 8.77 7.53
CA LEU A 63 -3.80 8.17 8.72
C LEU A 63 -4.29 6.74 8.48
N LEU A 64 -4.86 6.48 7.29
CA LEU A 64 -5.25 5.12 6.89
C LEU A 64 -4.02 4.20 6.83
N ALA A 65 -2.93 4.65 6.23
CA ALA A 65 -1.68 3.88 6.16
C ALA A 65 -1.08 3.62 7.55
N MET A 66 -1.14 4.60 8.45
CA MET A 66 -0.72 4.39 9.86
C MET A 66 -1.59 3.36 10.56
N ALA A 67 -2.91 3.40 10.37
CA ALA A 67 -3.82 2.40 10.94
C ALA A 67 -3.52 0.99 10.40
N SER A 68 -3.19 0.86 9.11
CA SER A 68 -2.73 -0.40 8.49
C SER A 68 -1.41 -0.88 9.13
N GLY A 69 -0.47 0.03 9.38
CA GLY A 69 0.79 -0.26 10.09
C GLY A 69 0.55 -0.76 11.53
N LEU A 70 -0.38 -0.15 12.26
CA LEU A 70 -0.78 -0.64 13.59
C LEU A 70 -1.40 -2.03 13.53
N GLY A 71 -2.21 -2.32 12.49
CA GLY A 71 -2.74 -3.66 12.25
C GLY A 71 -1.65 -4.71 12.01
N ALA A 72 -0.61 -4.36 11.24
CA ALA A 72 0.56 -5.21 11.08
C ALA A 72 1.30 -5.42 12.40
N GLY A 73 1.38 -4.39 13.27
CA GLY A 73 1.93 -4.48 14.62
C GLY A 73 1.18 -5.50 15.48
N VAL A 74 -0.15 -5.55 15.41
CA VAL A 74 -0.96 -6.56 16.11
C VAL A 74 -0.55 -7.97 15.67
N ALA A 75 -0.33 -8.21 14.38
CA ALA A 75 0.12 -9.50 13.88
C ALA A 75 1.48 -9.89 14.48
N VAL A 76 2.43 -8.94 14.59
CA VAL A 76 3.75 -9.19 15.21
C VAL A 76 3.62 -9.52 16.70
N VAL A 77 2.81 -8.77 17.45
CA VAL A 77 2.58 -9.01 18.89
C VAL A 77 1.94 -10.38 19.16
N THR A 78 1.20 -10.91 18.20
CA THR A 78 0.58 -12.25 18.34
C THR A 78 1.49 -13.42 17.94
N LEU A 79 2.65 -13.17 17.31
CA LEU A 79 3.59 -14.24 16.93
C LEU A 79 4.03 -15.16 18.09
N PRO A 80 4.28 -14.66 19.32
CA PRO A 80 4.63 -15.55 20.45
C PRO A 80 3.55 -16.61 20.77
N LEU A 81 2.30 -16.39 20.35
CA LEU A 81 1.25 -17.43 20.47
C LEU A 81 1.59 -18.69 19.67
N ALA A 82 2.39 -18.55 18.62
CA ALA A 82 2.83 -19.69 17.82
C ALA A 82 3.78 -20.63 18.58
N ASP A 83 4.51 -20.11 19.56
CA ASP A 83 5.49 -20.87 20.33
C ASP A 83 4.87 -21.57 21.56
N VAL A 84 3.59 -21.30 21.87
CA VAL A 84 2.92 -21.90 23.04
C VAL A 84 2.74 -23.42 22.91
N SER A 85 2.59 -23.94 21.69
CA SER A 85 2.46 -25.37 21.41
C SER A 85 2.73 -25.64 19.92
N ASP A 86 2.89 -26.91 19.54
CA ASP A 86 3.03 -27.35 18.13
C ASP A 86 1.89 -26.83 17.21
N ASN A 87 0.71 -26.58 17.77
CA ASN A 87 -0.43 -26.00 17.09
C ASN A 87 -0.67 -24.52 17.41
N GLY A 88 0.21 -23.88 18.16
CA GLY A 88 0.08 -22.49 18.62
C GLY A 88 -0.06 -21.47 17.48
N TRP A 89 0.55 -21.74 16.33
CA TRP A 89 0.43 -20.91 15.13
C TRP A 89 -1.02 -20.72 14.66
N ARG A 90 -1.92 -21.66 14.97
CA ARG A 90 -3.36 -21.58 14.65
C ARG A 90 -4.04 -20.45 15.40
N LEU A 91 -3.58 -20.15 16.62
CA LEU A 91 -4.13 -19.06 17.45
C LEU A 91 -3.94 -17.71 16.79
N VAL A 92 -2.82 -17.50 16.06
CA VAL A 92 -2.54 -16.24 15.34
C VAL A 92 -3.64 -15.93 14.32
N TYR A 93 -4.17 -16.95 13.63
CA TYR A 93 -5.29 -16.77 12.70
C TYR A 93 -6.63 -16.50 13.40
N VAL A 94 -6.84 -17.07 14.59
CA VAL A 94 -8.06 -16.85 15.37
C VAL A 94 -8.15 -15.41 15.88
N VAL A 95 -7.01 -14.76 16.14
CA VAL A 95 -6.95 -13.34 16.57
C VAL A 95 -7.66 -12.42 15.56
N ALA A 96 -7.69 -12.77 14.27
CA ALA A 96 -8.40 -12.01 13.25
C ALA A 96 -9.91 -11.86 13.56
N LEU A 97 -10.51 -12.77 14.30
CA LEU A 97 -11.92 -12.71 14.70
C LEU A 97 -12.23 -11.58 15.69
N ILE A 98 -11.25 -11.07 16.42
CA ILE A 98 -11.41 -9.91 17.31
C ILE A 98 -11.92 -8.70 16.51
N TRP A 99 -11.52 -8.61 15.23
CA TRP A 99 -11.98 -7.55 14.33
C TRP A 99 -13.51 -7.54 14.14
N LEU A 100 -14.20 -8.66 14.33
CA LEU A 100 -15.66 -8.72 14.21
C LEU A 100 -16.37 -7.78 15.19
N THR A 101 -15.78 -7.53 16.36
CA THR A 101 -16.31 -6.56 17.33
C THR A 101 -16.30 -5.13 16.77
N VAL A 102 -15.24 -4.80 16.01
CA VAL A 102 -15.11 -3.52 15.31
C VAL A 102 -16.05 -3.47 14.10
N ALA A 103 -16.19 -4.57 13.37
CA ALA A 103 -17.10 -4.67 12.23
C ALA A 103 -18.57 -4.42 12.62
N VAL A 104 -19.01 -4.89 13.80
CA VAL A 104 -20.35 -4.59 14.34
C VAL A 104 -20.53 -3.09 14.59
N ARG A 105 -19.50 -2.41 15.13
CA ARG A 105 -19.54 -0.95 15.33
C ARG A 105 -19.58 -0.19 14.02
N ILE A 106 -18.78 -0.61 13.04
CA ILE A 106 -18.77 -0.06 11.68
C ILE A 106 -20.15 -0.18 11.04
N LYS A 107 -20.77 -1.38 11.09
CA LYS A 107 -22.14 -1.61 10.56
C LYS A 107 -23.18 -0.63 11.11
N ARG A 108 -23.06 -0.25 12.41
CA ARG A 108 -24.01 0.65 13.07
C ARG A 108 -23.78 2.13 12.75
N ARG A 109 -22.58 2.52 12.35
CA ARG A 109 -22.19 3.93 12.22
C ARG A 109 -21.87 4.36 10.79
N LEU A 110 -21.50 3.42 9.92
CA LEU A 110 -21.13 3.74 8.55
C LEU A 110 -22.37 3.95 7.69
N THR A 111 -22.53 5.17 7.18
CA THR A 111 -23.49 5.54 6.14
C THR A 111 -22.82 5.47 4.77
N GLU A 112 -23.60 5.39 3.68
CA GLU A 112 -23.06 5.53 2.33
C GLU A 112 -22.50 6.94 2.13
N THR A 113 -21.49 7.09 1.27
CA THR A 113 -20.90 8.41 0.99
C THR A 113 -21.91 9.28 0.26
N THR A 114 -21.95 10.57 0.60
CA THR A 114 -22.88 11.52 -0.02
C THR A 114 -22.68 11.63 -1.54
N ARG A 115 -21.45 11.46 -2.02
CA ARG A 115 -21.13 11.45 -3.45
C ARG A 115 -21.67 10.22 -4.16
N PHE A 116 -21.54 9.05 -3.56
CA PHE A 116 -22.10 7.82 -4.13
C PHE A 116 -23.62 7.87 -4.21
N GLU A 117 -24.30 8.40 -3.19
CA GLU A 117 -25.75 8.55 -3.20
C GLU A 117 -26.21 9.51 -4.31
N ARG A 118 -25.55 10.66 -4.48
CA ARG A 118 -25.80 11.59 -5.57
C ARG A 118 -25.60 10.95 -6.95
N ALA A 119 -24.47 10.24 -7.14
CA ALA A 119 -24.18 9.55 -8.40
C ALA A 119 -25.23 8.46 -8.72
N ARG A 120 -25.71 7.75 -7.68
CA ARG A 120 -26.78 6.75 -7.82
C ARG A 120 -28.12 7.36 -8.22
N GLN A 121 -28.50 8.47 -7.60
CA GLN A 121 -29.75 9.19 -7.93
C GLN A 121 -29.73 9.72 -9.37
N ARG A 122 -28.61 10.30 -9.81
CA ARG A 122 -28.44 10.76 -11.19
C ARG A 122 -28.52 9.63 -12.21
N THR A 123 -27.95 8.46 -11.91
CA THR A 123 -28.01 7.30 -12.81
C THR A 123 -29.44 6.75 -12.96
N ALA A 124 -30.28 6.91 -11.93
CA ALA A 124 -31.69 6.50 -11.99
C ALA A 124 -32.56 7.44 -12.84
N THR A 125 -32.12 8.69 -13.02
CA THR A 125 -32.90 9.74 -13.73
C THR A 125 -32.42 10.04 -15.14
N THR A 126 -31.17 9.66 -15.49
CA THR A 126 -30.61 10.02 -16.80
C THR A 126 -29.73 8.88 -17.32
N SER A 127 -30.13 8.34 -18.49
CA SER A 127 -29.25 7.47 -19.27
C SER A 127 -28.16 8.32 -19.95
N ILE A 128 -27.13 8.71 -19.20
CA ILE A 128 -26.00 9.44 -19.76
C ILE A 128 -25.14 8.44 -20.54
N PRO A 129 -24.87 8.67 -21.84
CA PRO A 129 -23.95 7.84 -22.60
C PRO A 129 -22.59 7.79 -21.90
N ALA A 130 -21.98 6.61 -21.87
CA ALA A 130 -20.63 6.45 -21.35
C ALA A 130 -19.69 7.39 -22.12
N THR A 131 -19.04 8.31 -21.40
CA THR A 131 -18.07 9.25 -21.99
C THR A 131 -16.94 8.50 -22.69
N PRO A 132 -16.42 9.01 -23.82
CA PRO A 132 -15.37 8.30 -24.56
C PRO A 132 -14.16 7.99 -23.68
N ILE A 133 -13.81 6.73 -23.60
CA ILE A 133 -12.76 6.11 -22.77
C ILE A 133 -11.36 6.69 -23.03
N GLY A 134 -11.16 7.56 -24.03
CA GLY A 134 -9.85 7.96 -24.54
C GLY A 134 -8.95 8.71 -23.55
N PHE A 135 -9.43 9.72 -22.84
CA PHE A 135 -8.61 10.49 -21.89
C PHE A 135 -8.40 9.70 -20.60
N GLN A 136 -9.41 9.02 -20.13
CA GLN A 136 -9.34 8.16 -18.94
C GLN A 136 -8.41 6.97 -19.15
N ARG A 137 -8.36 6.40 -20.37
CA ARG A 137 -7.50 5.26 -20.68
C ARG A 137 -6.02 5.59 -20.53
N ARG A 138 -5.58 6.77 -20.96
CA ARG A 138 -4.16 7.19 -20.80
C ARG A 138 -3.79 7.37 -19.34
N ALA A 139 -4.61 8.08 -18.57
CA ALA A 139 -4.39 8.26 -17.13
C ALA A 139 -4.40 6.91 -16.40
N PHE A 140 -5.32 6.02 -16.74
CA PHE A 140 -5.43 4.70 -16.15
C PHE A 140 -4.17 3.86 -16.42
N VAL A 141 -3.73 3.74 -17.68
CA VAL A 141 -2.52 3.01 -18.04
C VAL A 141 -1.28 3.59 -17.34
N LEU A 142 -1.19 4.92 -17.27
CA LEU A 142 -0.09 5.59 -16.60
C LEU A 142 -0.04 5.23 -15.11
N VAL A 143 -1.18 5.24 -14.40
CA VAL A 143 -1.23 4.89 -12.98
C VAL A 143 -0.91 3.40 -12.77
N LEU A 144 -1.38 2.51 -13.66
CA LEU A 144 -1.01 1.09 -13.63
C LEU A 144 0.50 0.89 -13.78
N VAL A 145 1.11 1.53 -14.78
CA VAL A 145 2.57 1.41 -15.05
C VAL A 145 3.38 1.95 -13.88
N VAL A 146 3.02 3.10 -13.35
CA VAL A 146 3.71 3.71 -12.19
C VAL A 146 3.58 2.83 -10.94
N ALA A 147 2.40 2.25 -10.69
CA ALA A 147 2.19 1.34 -9.57
C ALA A 147 3.00 0.03 -9.73
N PHE A 148 3.03 -0.52 -10.95
CA PHE A 148 3.83 -1.69 -11.30
C PHE A 148 5.32 -1.44 -11.07
N LEU A 149 5.88 -0.41 -11.69
CA LEU A 149 7.29 -0.06 -11.62
C LEU A 149 7.72 0.28 -10.18
N GLY A 150 6.94 1.09 -9.48
CA GLY A 150 7.26 1.48 -8.11
C GLY A 150 7.33 0.29 -7.15
N ASN A 151 6.45 -0.70 -7.35
CA ASN A 151 6.40 -1.85 -6.46
C ASN A 151 7.47 -2.92 -6.74
N ILE A 152 8.14 -2.89 -7.91
CA ILE A 152 9.32 -3.72 -8.18
C ILE A 152 10.37 -3.50 -7.09
N PHE A 153 10.69 -2.26 -6.77
CA PHE A 153 11.65 -1.93 -5.71
C PHE A 153 11.08 -2.17 -4.30
N VAL A 154 9.89 -1.62 -4.02
CA VAL A 154 9.31 -1.59 -2.66
C VAL A 154 9.10 -2.98 -2.10
N ALA A 155 8.47 -3.89 -2.86
CA ALA A 155 8.21 -5.26 -2.40
C ALA A 155 9.52 -6.04 -2.21
N THR A 156 10.47 -5.90 -3.16
CA THR A 156 11.74 -6.60 -3.08
C THR A 156 12.58 -6.12 -1.90
N ALA A 157 12.69 -4.80 -1.71
CA ALA A 157 13.42 -4.22 -0.58
C ALA A 157 12.85 -4.69 0.76
N SER A 158 11.50 -4.69 0.90
CA SER A 158 10.82 -5.11 2.12
C SER A 158 11.08 -6.58 2.49
N ILE A 159 11.07 -7.48 1.51
CA ILE A 159 11.26 -8.92 1.76
C ILE A 159 12.74 -9.26 1.89
N PHE A 160 13.61 -8.69 1.06
CA PHE A 160 15.03 -8.98 1.09
C PHE A 160 15.74 -8.38 2.29
N GLN A 161 15.18 -7.36 2.94
CA GLN A 161 15.79 -6.75 4.11
C GLN A 161 16.10 -7.77 5.21
N ASN A 162 15.11 -8.58 5.59
CA ASN A 162 15.30 -9.57 6.64
C ASN A 162 16.31 -10.65 6.23
N ARG A 163 16.24 -11.11 4.98
CA ARG A 163 17.17 -12.10 4.44
C ARG A 163 18.60 -11.56 4.39
N TYR A 164 18.77 -10.34 3.90
CA TYR A 164 20.07 -9.65 3.87
C TYR A 164 20.68 -9.49 5.27
N LEU A 165 19.88 -9.06 6.25
CA LEU A 165 20.35 -8.90 7.62
C LEU A 165 20.75 -10.24 8.25
N LYS A 166 20.03 -11.33 7.94
CA LYS A 166 20.32 -12.67 8.44
C LYS A 166 21.52 -13.30 7.72
N ASP A 167 21.48 -13.35 6.38
CA ASP A 167 22.39 -14.19 5.59
C ASP A 167 23.72 -13.47 5.27
N VAL A 168 23.71 -12.12 5.18
CA VAL A 168 24.91 -11.34 4.83
C VAL A 168 25.50 -10.62 6.04
N ARG A 169 24.66 -10.15 6.96
CA ARG A 169 25.09 -9.43 8.17
C ARG A 169 25.20 -10.33 9.39
N GLU A 170 24.73 -11.57 9.30
CA GLU A 170 24.73 -12.56 10.39
C GLU A 170 24.06 -12.03 11.67
N TYR A 171 23.05 -11.14 11.51
CA TYR A 171 22.34 -10.58 12.63
C TYR A 171 21.45 -11.63 13.30
N SER A 172 21.49 -11.68 14.63
CA SER A 172 20.54 -12.46 15.42
C SER A 172 19.10 -11.95 15.22
N ALA A 173 18.12 -12.78 15.51
CA ALA A 173 16.71 -12.38 15.45
C ALA A 173 16.42 -11.11 16.27
N THR A 174 17.05 -10.99 17.45
CA THR A 174 16.93 -9.78 18.30
C THR A 174 17.52 -8.55 17.62
N MET A 175 18.66 -8.66 16.93
CA MET A 175 19.28 -7.54 16.23
C MET A 175 18.47 -7.13 15.00
N ILE A 176 17.86 -8.09 14.28
CA ILE A 176 16.93 -7.82 13.17
C ILE A 176 15.69 -7.09 13.69
N ALA A 177 15.12 -7.52 14.81
CA ALA A 177 13.98 -6.86 15.43
C ALA A 177 14.33 -5.42 15.85
N LEU A 178 15.50 -5.21 16.47
CA LEU A 178 15.97 -3.88 16.83
C LEU A 178 16.20 -2.98 15.60
N PHE A 179 16.83 -3.53 14.56
CA PHE A 179 17.00 -2.83 13.28
C PHE A 179 15.66 -2.38 12.72
N THR A 180 14.69 -3.30 12.61
CA THR A 180 13.35 -3.02 12.09
C THR A 180 12.64 -1.96 12.95
N LEU A 181 12.70 -2.09 14.26
CA LEU A 181 12.08 -1.12 15.17
C LEU A 181 12.66 0.28 14.97
N LEU A 182 13.96 0.44 14.92
CA LEU A 182 14.63 1.73 14.83
C LEU A 182 14.60 2.34 13.42
N THR A 183 14.50 1.54 12.36
CA THR A 183 14.53 2.04 10.99
C THR A 183 13.12 2.18 10.36
N VAL A 184 12.19 1.28 10.71
CA VAL A 184 10.84 1.28 10.13
C VAL A 184 9.86 2.12 10.94
N THR A 185 9.93 2.11 12.29
CA THR A 185 8.98 2.89 13.11
C THR A 185 9.00 4.39 12.79
N PRO A 186 10.14 5.05 12.55
CA PRO A 186 10.18 6.45 12.15
C PRO A 186 9.48 6.75 10.82
N SER A 187 9.26 5.75 9.96
CA SER A 187 8.51 5.93 8.71
C SER A 187 7.06 6.39 8.94
N GLY A 188 6.50 6.12 10.13
CA GLY A 188 5.22 6.70 10.54
C GLY A 188 5.21 8.24 10.53
N LEU A 189 6.33 8.87 10.92
CA LEU A 189 6.50 10.33 10.81
C LEU A 189 6.49 10.76 9.34
N GLY A 190 7.17 9.98 8.47
CA GLY A 190 7.18 10.21 7.04
C GLY A 190 5.77 10.19 6.44
N LEU A 191 4.92 9.25 6.85
CA LEU A 191 3.52 9.18 6.40
C LEU A 191 2.75 10.46 6.76
N VAL A 192 2.82 10.91 8.02
CA VAL A 192 2.09 12.11 8.47
C VAL A 192 2.61 13.38 7.80
N LEU A 193 3.93 13.54 7.74
CA LEU A 193 4.57 14.67 7.06
C LEU A 193 4.23 14.66 5.56
N GLY A 194 4.28 13.48 4.94
CA GLY A 194 3.99 13.30 3.52
C GLY A 194 2.55 13.67 3.16
N GLY A 195 1.59 13.32 4.02
CA GLY A 195 0.19 13.71 3.83
C GLY A 195 0.02 15.22 3.82
N ARG A 196 0.60 15.92 4.79
CA ARG A 196 0.56 17.39 4.87
C ARG A 196 1.32 18.05 3.73
N LEU A 197 2.57 17.64 3.50
CA LEU A 197 3.39 18.20 2.42
C LEU A 197 2.73 18.03 1.05
N ALA A 198 2.09 16.89 0.80
CA ALA A 198 1.39 16.63 -0.45
C ALA A 198 0.15 17.51 -0.63
N ASP A 199 -0.59 17.76 0.45
CA ASP A 199 -1.75 18.65 0.41
C ASP A 199 -1.34 20.12 0.32
N ASP A 200 -0.24 20.56 0.99
CA ASP A 200 0.21 21.96 1.02
C ASP A 200 1.05 22.37 -0.21
N HIS A 201 2.00 21.52 -0.62
CA HIS A 201 3.02 21.87 -1.65
C HIS A 201 2.76 21.22 -3.02
N GLY A 202 1.75 20.35 -3.10
CA GLY A 202 1.41 19.64 -4.32
C GLY A 202 1.90 18.19 -4.34
N ARG A 203 1.02 17.32 -4.79
CA ARG A 203 1.21 15.86 -4.78
C ARG A 203 2.29 15.40 -5.74
N ARG A 204 2.30 16.00 -6.94
CA ARG A 204 3.26 15.71 -7.99
C ARG A 204 4.70 15.99 -7.56
N LYS A 205 4.94 17.13 -6.94
CA LYS A 205 6.29 17.54 -6.48
C LYS A 205 6.81 16.63 -5.39
N VAL A 206 5.98 16.36 -4.37
CA VAL A 206 6.36 15.51 -3.25
C VAL A 206 6.65 14.07 -3.73
N ALA A 207 5.80 13.49 -4.56
CA ALA A 207 6.02 12.15 -5.09
C ALA A 207 7.27 12.08 -5.97
N ALA A 208 7.45 13.01 -6.93
CA ALA A 208 8.58 12.99 -7.86
C ALA A 208 9.94 13.18 -7.15
N PHE A 209 9.98 13.88 -6.02
CA PHE A 209 11.20 14.03 -5.23
C PHE A 209 11.42 12.86 -4.27
N CYS A 210 10.40 12.50 -3.48
CA CYS A 210 10.56 11.52 -2.39
C CYS A 210 10.71 10.08 -2.88
N VAL A 211 10.12 9.71 -4.03
CA VAL A 211 10.23 8.33 -4.57
C VAL A 211 11.69 7.97 -4.89
N PRO A 212 12.43 8.71 -5.75
CA PRO A 212 13.80 8.34 -6.09
C PRO A 212 14.77 8.51 -4.93
N VAL A 213 14.62 9.56 -4.11
CA VAL A 213 15.51 9.80 -2.96
C VAL A 213 15.33 8.72 -1.89
N GLY A 214 14.10 8.37 -1.56
CA GLY A 214 13.80 7.29 -0.62
C GLY A 214 14.32 5.94 -1.12
N ALA A 215 14.09 5.62 -2.40
CA ALA A 215 14.60 4.38 -3.01
C ALA A 215 16.15 4.33 -3.02
N ALA A 216 16.80 5.42 -3.36
CA ALA A 216 18.27 5.49 -3.36
C ALA A 216 18.86 5.28 -1.96
N LEU A 217 18.32 5.96 -0.94
CA LEU A 217 18.78 5.79 0.45
C LEU A 217 18.53 4.36 0.96
N LEU A 218 17.38 3.77 0.65
CA LEU A 218 17.10 2.38 0.99
C LEU A 218 18.08 1.43 0.26
N ALA A 219 18.40 1.67 -1.01
CA ALA A 219 19.38 0.86 -1.74
C ALA A 219 20.78 0.98 -1.14
N VAL A 220 21.19 2.18 -0.69
CA VAL A 220 22.44 2.41 0.03
C VAL A 220 22.54 1.55 1.30
N SER A 221 21.43 1.32 2.01
CA SER A 221 21.43 0.47 3.20
C SER A 221 21.82 -0.99 2.92
N PHE A 222 21.58 -1.50 1.72
CA PHE A 222 22.00 -2.84 1.28
C PHE A 222 23.46 -2.88 0.79
N ALA A 223 24.04 -1.74 0.48
CA ALA A 223 25.41 -1.63 -0.04
C ALA A 223 26.43 -1.20 1.01
N THR A 224 25.98 -0.78 2.21
CA THR A 224 26.82 -0.20 3.26
C THR A 224 26.77 -1.00 4.56
N THR A 225 27.54 -0.57 5.55
CA THR A 225 27.67 -1.24 6.85
C THR A 225 27.51 -0.25 7.99
N SER A 226 27.40 -0.77 9.22
CA SER A 226 27.44 0.00 10.45
C SER A 226 26.47 1.19 10.47
N PHE A 227 26.91 2.34 10.96
CA PHE A 227 26.08 3.53 11.11
C PHE A 227 25.45 4.01 9.80
N LEU A 228 26.16 3.91 8.68
CA LEU A 228 25.65 4.35 7.37
C LEU A 228 24.49 3.46 6.89
N MET A 229 24.55 2.16 7.13
CA MET A 229 23.47 1.22 6.84
C MET A 229 22.19 1.57 7.64
N TRP A 230 22.33 1.77 8.95
CA TRP A 230 21.20 2.11 9.82
C TRP A 230 20.61 3.47 9.49
N GLY A 231 21.45 4.49 9.31
CA GLY A 231 21.04 5.85 9.00
C GLY A 231 20.35 5.94 7.64
N SER A 232 20.91 5.30 6.61
CA SER A 232 20.30 5.31 5.27
C SER A 232 19.00 4.51 5.22
N ALA A 233 18.88 3.39 5.95
CA ALA A 233 17.65 2.64 6.08
C ALA A 233 16.55 3.47 6.76
N MET A 234 16.86 4.14 7.87
CA MET A 234 15.92 4.98 8.61
C MET A 234 15.48 6.19 7.78
N LEU A 235 16.41 6.98 7.26
CA LEU A 235 16.09 8.16 6.46
C LEU A 235 15.39 7.80 5.15
N GLY A 236 15.85 6.74 4.49
CA GLY A 236 15.24 6.21 3.28
C GLY A 236 13.80 5.77 3.53
N GLY A 237 13.55 5.08 4.64
CA GLY A 237 12.21 4.66 5.06
C GLY A 237 11.29 5.85 5.32
N VAL A 238 11.75 6.88 6.04
CA VAL A 238 10.98 8.12 6.30
C VAL A 238 10.64 8.85 4.98
N ILE A 239 11.64 9.03 4.10
CA ILE A 239 11.43 9.75 2.84
C ILE A 239 10.54 8.95 1.88
N ALA A 240 10.75 7.63 1.77
CA ALA A 240 9.87 6.78 0.97
C ALA A 240 8.42 6.80 1.47
N ALA A 241 8.23 6.76 2.80
CA ALA A 241 6.91 6.86 3.40
C ALA A 241 6.24 8.22 3.15
N THR A 242 7.01 9.30 3.03
CA THR A 242 6.51 10.64 2.67
C THR A 242 5.91 10.67 1.26
N ALA A 243 6.40 9.85 0.32
CA ALA A 243 5.82 9.73 -1.02
C ALA A 243 4.47 9.00 -1.05
N TYR A 244 4.22 8.12 -0.09
CA TYR A 244 3.08 7.20 -0.13
C TYR A 244 1.71 7.92 -0.19
N PRO A 245 1.38 8.90 0.68
CA PRO A 245 0.08 9.57 0.64
C PRO A 245 -0.14 10.32 -0.68
N ALA A 246 0.90 10.98 -1.19
CA ALA A 246 0.85 11.68 -2.47
C ALA A 246 0.50 10.75 -3.63
N MET A 247 1.09 9.55 -3.66
CA MET A 247 0.81 8.55 -4.70
C MET A 247 -0.53 7.84 -4.50
N ALA A 248 -0.94 7.62 -3.26
CA ALA A 248 -2.19 6.93 -2.95
C ALA A 248 -3.42 7.73 -3.36
N VAL A 249 -3.38 9.06 -3.23
CA VAL A 249 -4.48 9.96 -3.61
C VAL A 249 -4.85 9.82 -5.08
N TYR A 250 -3.87 9.71 -5.98
CA TYR A 250 -4.12 9.60 -7.43
C TYR A 250 -5.00 8.41 -7.80
N ARG A 251 -4.95 7.31 -7.04
CA ARG A 251 -5.82 6.14 -7.24
C ARG A 251 -7.31 6.47 -7.08
N GLY A 252 -7.63 7.44 -6.23
CA GLY A 252 -9.00 7.85 -5.97
C GLY A 252 -9.44 9.09 -6.77
N GLU A 253 -8.53 10.01 -7.06
CA GLU A 253 -8.89 11.30 -7.68
C GLU A 253 -8.94 11.27 -9.21
N LEU A 254 -8.11 10.45 -9.85
CA LEU A 254 -8.05 10.41 -11.31
C LEU A 254 -9.19 9.61 -11.96
N PHE A 255 -10.06 9.00 -11.15
CA PHE A 255 -11.14 8.16 -11.69
C PHE A 255 -12.51 8.61 -11.20
N PRO A 256 -13.54 8.58 -12.09
CA PRO A 256 -14.89 8.93 -11.73
C PRO A 256 -15.49 7.97 -10.71
N THR A 257 -16.44 8.45 -9.93
CA THR A 257 -17.06 7.72 -8.81
C THR A 257 -17.54 6.32 -9.19
N LYS A 258 -18.14 6.14 -10.38
CA LYS A 258 -18.63 4.83 -10.86
C LYS A 258 -17.53 3.78 -11.05
N SER A 259 -16.34 4.17 -11.49
CA SER A 259 -15.23 3.27 -11.82
C SER A 259 -14.08 3.31 -10.80
N ARG A 260 -14.10 4.23 -9.86
CA ARG A 260 -13.01 4.52 -8.90
C ARG A 260 -12.55 3.29 -8.13
N THR A 261 -13.48 2.53 -7.57
CA THR A 261 -13.16 1.31 -6.81
C THR A 261 -12.51 0.25 -7.70
N THR A 262 -13.07 0.01 -8.88
CA THR A 262 -12.51 -0.96 -9.85
C THR A 262 -11.14 -0.54 -10.34
N ALA A 263 -10.96 0.74 -10.68
CA ALA A 263 -9.67 1.28 -11.11
C ALA A 263 -8.62 1.17 -9.99
N SER A 264 -8.97 1.56 -8.76
CA SER A 264 -8.07 1.46 -7.60
C SER A 264 -7.68 0.00 -7.30
N PHE A 265 -8.62 -0.94 -7.46
CA PHE A 265 -8.33 -2.37 -7.32
C PHE A 265 -7.35 -2.87 -8.39
N LEU A 266 -7.57 -2.53 -9.66
CA LEU A 266 -6.67 -2.91 -10.76
C LEU A 266 -5.27 -2.29 -10.60
N VAL A 267 -5.17 -1.07 -10.10
CA VAL A 267 -3.88 -0.44 -9.76
C VAL A 267 -3.17 -1.24 -8.65
N THR A 268 -3.90 -1.71 -7.65
CA THR A 268 -3.34 -2.56 -6.59
C THR A 268 -2.85 -3.90 -7.15
N VAL A 269 -3.62 -4.54 -8.03
CA VAL A 269 -3.22 -5.79 -8.72
C VAL A 269 -1.96 -5.55 -9.54
N SER A 270 -1.89 -4.45 -10.29
CA SER A 270 -0.70 -4.08 -11.07
C SER A 270 0.53 -3.91 -10.18
N ALA A 271 0.39 -3.25 -9.02
CA ALA A 271 1.47 -3.12 -8.06
C ALA A 271 1.94 -4.49 -7.52
N LEU A 272 1.02 -5.39 -7.18
CA LEU A 272 1.35 -6.74 -6.73
C LEU A 272 2.10 -7.55 -7.80
N LEU A 273 1.69 -7.45 -9.07
CA LEU A 273 2.40 -8.08 -10.19
C LEU A 273 3.83 -7.53 -10.32
N GLY A 274 3.99 -6.21 -10.23
CA GLY A 274 5.32 -5.58 -10.23
C GLY A 274 6.20 -6.09 -9.09
N GLY A 275 5.65 -6.17 -7.88
CA GLY A 275 6.35 -6.71 -6.71
C GLY A 275 6.74 -8.18 -6.87
N SER A 276 5.84 -9.01 -7.41
CA SER A 276 6.11 -10.43 -7.67
C SER A 276 7.23 -10.62 -8.69
N ILE A 277 7.20 -9.86 -9.78
CA ILE A 277 8.26 -9.87 -10.79
C ILE A 277 9.58 -9.37 -10.19
N GLY A 278 9.56 -8.29 -9.41
CA GLY A 278 10.72 -7.78 -8.70
C GLY A 278 11.36 -8.85 -7.80
N LEU A 279 10.56 -9.58 -7.04
CA LEU A 279 11.05 -10.66 -6.17
C LEU A 279 11.67 -11.82 -6.96
N VAL A 280 11.04 -12.26 -8.03
CA VAL A 280 11.54 -13.36 -8.87
C VAL A 280 12.83 -12.95 -9.57
N VAL A 281 12.85 -11.78 -10.22
CA VAL A 281 14.04 -11.28 -10.91
C VAL A 281 15.15 -10.97 -9.91
N GLY A 282 14.85 -10.30 -8.81
CA GLY A 282 15.82 -10.01 -7.76
C GLY A 282 16.41 -11.27 -7.14
N GLY A 283 15.58 -12.29 -6.87
CA GLY A 283 16.04 -13.60 -6.39
C GLY A 283 16.98 -14.28 -7.38
N SER A 284 16.60 -14.34 -8.64
CA SER A 284 17.44 -14.93 -9.70
C SER A 284 18.78 -14.21 -9.87
N LEU A 285 18.81 -12.88 -9.73
CA LEU A 285 20.07 -12.12 -9.75
C LEU A 285 20.99 -12.46 -8.57
N VAL A 286 20.41 -12.51 -7.35
CA VAL A 286 21.16 -12.91 -6.16
C VAL A 286 21.69 -14.35 -6.30
N ASP A 287 20.87 -15.28 -6.76
CA ASP A 287 21.24 -16.68 -7.00
C ASP A 287 22.32 -16.81 -8.09
N SER A 288 22.41 -15.87 -9.03
CA SER A 288 23.48 -15.78 -10.05
C SER A 288 24.74 -15.07 -9.58
N GLY A 289 24.83 -14.73 -8.28
CA GLY A 289 26.03 -14.17 -7.65
C GLY A 289 26.05 -12.64 -7.53
N TRP A 290 24.95 -11.94 -7.85
CA TRP A 290 24.86 -10.50 -7.59
C TRP A 290 24.75 -10.22 -6.10
N SER A 291 25.40 -9.15 -5.63
CA SER A 291 25.19 -8.69 -4.26
C SER A 291 23.79 -8.09 -4.09
N TYR A 292 23.23 -8.20 -2.88
CA TYR A 292 21.95 -7.53 -2.55
C TYR A 292 22.00 -6.03 -2.84
N GLY A 293 23.14 -5.37 -2.54
CA GLY A 293 23.32 -3.95 -2.82
C GLY A 293 23.21 -3.61 -4.30
N SER A 294 23.86 -4.40 -5.18
CA SER A 294 23.79 -4.19 -6.65
C SER A 294 22.38 -4.36 -7.17
N VAL A 295 21.66 -5.39 -6.73
CA VAL A 295 20.26 -5.63 -7.12
C VAL A 295 19.37 -4.48 -6.65
N MET A 296 19.55 -4.00 -5.42
CA MET A 296 18.75 -2.89 -4.89
C MET A 296 19.05 -1.57 -5.60
N ILE A 297 20.30 -1.29 -5.96
CA ILE A 297 20.67 -0.10 -6.75
C ILE A 297 20.03 -0.16 -8.15
N LEU A 298 20.07 -1.34 -8.80
CA LEU A 298 19.40 -1.54 -10.09
C LEU A 298 17.90 -1.25 -9.98
N PHE A 299 17.22 -1.79 -8.97
CA PHE A 299 15.77 -1.58 -8.81
C PHE A 299 15.44 -0.16 -8.33
N ALA A 300 16.28 0.48 -7.53
CA ALA A 300 16.11 1.87 -7.14
C ALA A 300 16.17 2.83 -8.36
N SER A 301 16.92 2.49 -9.41
CA SER A 301 16.97 3.28 -10.65
C SER A 301 15.59 3.37 -11.33
N VAL A 302 14.72 2.36 -11.16
CA VAL A 302 13.33 2.41 -11.62
C VAL A 302 12.56 3.54 -10.93
N GLY A 303 12.93 3.91 -9.70
CA GLY A 303 12.37 5.05 -8.99
C GLY A 303 12.58 6.38 -9.72
N ILE A 304 13.68 6.53 -10.49
CA ILE A 304 13.95 7.71 -11.33
C ILE A 304 12.95 7.74 -12.51
N VAL A 305 12.69 6.58 -13.12
CA VAL A 305 11.70 6.46 -14.19
C VAL A 305 10.30 6.80 -13.67
N VAL A 306 9.93 6.27 -12.50
CA VAL A 306 8.66 6.60 -11.83
C VAL A 306 8.56 8.09 -11.55
N ALA A 307 9.62 8.71 -11.02
CA ALA A 307 9.65 10.16 -10.78
C ALA A 307 9.46 10.97 -12.06
N GLY A 308 10.12 10.58 -13.15
CA GLY A 308 9.93 11.19 -14.47
C GLY A 308 8.49 11.06 -14.98
N LEU A 309 7.91 9.86 -14.91
CA LEU A 309 6.53 9.65 -15.30
C LEU A 309 5.55 10.51 -14.48
N VAL A 310 5.77 10.59 -13.17
CA VAL A 310 4.95 11.42 -12.29
C VAL A 310 5.14 12.90 -12.61
N TRP A 311 6.37 13.36 -12.77
CA TRP A 311 6.68 14.77 -13.01
C TRP A 311 6.10 15.30 -14.33
N PHE A 312 6.23 14.52 -15.41
CA PHE A 312 5.84 15.00 -16.75
C PHE A 312 4.38 14.69 -17.11
N PHE A 313 3.81 13.61 -16.59
CA PHE A 313 2.53 13.11 -17.07
C PHE A 313 1.40 13.13 -16.04
N TYR A 314 1.70 13.22 -14.72
CA TYR A 314 0.63 13.32 -13.73
C TYR A 314 0.13 14.76 -13.63
N PRO A 315 -1.19 14.97 -13.55
CA PRO A 315 -1.75 16.29 -13.24
C PRO A 315 -1.49 16.64 -11.78
N GLU A 316 -1.33 17.93 -11.49
CA GLU A 316 -1.40 18.37 -10.10
C GLU A 316 -2.86 18.40 -9.66
N THR A 317 -3.17 17.66 -8.62
CA THR A 317 -4.54 17.48 -8.13
C THR A 317 -4.78 18.14 -6.76
N ALA A 318 -3.73 18.70 -6.14
CA ALA A 318 -3.86 19.41 -4.88
C ALA A 318 -4.84 20.60 -5.00
N HIS A 319 -5.69 20.76 -3.98
CA HIS A 319 -6.70 21.84 -3.87
C HIS A 319 -7.80 21.83 -4.95
N ARG A 320 -7.92 20.76 -5.75
CA ARG A 320 -9.01 20.61 -6.74
C ARG A 320 -10.13 19.75 -6.20
N GLU A 321 -11.36 20.09 -6.56
CA GLU A 321 -12.51 19.23 -6.26
C GLU A 321 -12.55 18.00 -7.17
N LEU A 322 -13.18 16.91 -6.71
CA LEU A 322 -13.28 15.68 -7.50
C LEU A 322 -14.10 15.88 -8.77
N GLU A 323 -15.10 16.75 -8.71
CA GLU A 323 -15.96 17.13 -9.81
C GLU A 323 -15.19 17.93 -10.89
N GLU A 324 -14.20 18.74 -10.51
CA GLU A 324 -13.31 19.45 -11.45
C GLU A 324 -12.33 18.47 -12.15
N LEU A 325 -11.88 17.45 -11.42
CA LEU A 325 -10.99 16.41 -11.97
C LEU A 325 -11.75 15.39 -12.82
N ASN A 326 -13.02 15.16 -12.50
CA ASN A 326 -13.92 14.21 -13.15
C ASN A 326 -15.25 14.90 -13.51
N PRO A 327 -15.31 15.70 -14.58
CA PRO A 327 -16.51 16.47 -14.96
C PRO A 327 -17.78 15.63 -15.13
N GLN A 328 -17.64 14.33 -15.34
CA GLN A 328 -18.74 13.37 -15.42
C GLN A 328 -19.38 13.03 -14.06
N ASP A 329 -18.78 13.44 -12.96
CA ASP A 329 -19.32 13.32 -11.60
C ASP A 329 -20.07 14.63 -11.20
N ALA A 330 -19.92 15.73 -11.99
CA ALA A 330 -20.51 17.06 -11.76
C ALA A 330 -22.03 17.18 -12.11
#